data_f8f1dcc9ffc5f956f8380a4ad1df22eb
#
_entry.id   f8f1dcc9ffc5f956f8380a4ad1df22eb
#
_cell.length_a   1.000
_cell.length_b   1.000
_cell.length_c   1.000
_cell.angle_alpha   90.00
_cell.angle_beta   90.00
_cell.angle_gamma   90.00
#
_symmetry.space_group_name_H-M   'P 1'
#
loop_
_entity.id
_entity.type
_entity.pdbx_description
1 polymer ?
#
loop_
_entity_poly.entity_id
_entity_poly.type
_entity_poly.pdbx_seq_one_letter_code
_entity_poly.pdbx_strand_id
1 'polypeptide(L)'
;MELLMPISTNYHNGTPCFVVSGETSYELPKCASSEPRYIRNIGPDILVVSSKPGQTVNGVSSVSLSPNDCMLINPIGTDWVVIMQPTDTLSINQIGYTSGAGGSVAQTTSVNESVTLNKPCGKITMFTHDFSNNDIQAFTMINSFIGINDVVITSLRNGDAKLYSQVTITQNGSCQITVGDAHNQATGDIAVVLNFAIIKGDS
;
A
#
# COMPACT_ATOMS: atom_id res chain seq x y z
N MET A 1 15.19 9.23 -38.79
CA MET A 1 13.70 9.12 -38.85
C MET A 1 13.25 9.28 -37.40
N GLU A 2 12.93 10.54 -37.01
CA GLU A 2 12.42 10.83 -35.66
C GLU A 2 11.00 10.26 -35.59
N LEU A 3 10.79 9.25 -34.75
CA LEU A 3 9.44 8.82 -34.39
C LEU A 3 8.84 9.93 -33.53
N LEU A 4 7.88 10.65 -34.10
CA LEU A 4 7.01 11.56 -33.35
C LEU A 4 6.19 10.72 -32.36
N MET A 5 6.56 10.80 -31.09
CA MET A 5 5.78 10.21 -29.99
C MET A 5 4.38 10.83 -29.97
N PRO A 6 3.34 10.05 -29.70
CA PRO A 6 2.03 10.62 -29.37
C PRO A 6 2.07 11.17 -27.94
N ILE A 7 2.60 12.38 -27.78
CA ILE A 7 2.54 13.14 -26.54
C ILE A 7 1.30 14.02 -26.62
N SER A 8 0.26 13.63 -25.89
CA SER A 8 -0.85 14.55 -25.61
C SER A 8 -0.43 15.48 -24.48
N THR A 9 -0.21 16.75 -24.78
CA THR A 9 0.01 17.78 -23.77
C THR A 9 -1.33 18.21 -23.18
N ASN A 10 -1.67 17.64 -22.03
CA ASN A 10 -2.75 18.16 -21.19
C ASN A 10 -2.11 19.00 -20.06
N TYR A 11 -2.81 20.06 -19.62
CA TYR A 11 -2.36 20.85 -18.48
C TYR A 11 -3.09 20.37 -17.21
N HIS A 12 -2.35 20.09 -16.16
CA HIS A 12 -2.90 19.86 -14.84
C HIS A 12 -2.47 21.03 -13.93
N ASN A 13 -3.43 21.85 -13.50
CA ASN A 13 -3.17 23.07 -12.72
C ASN A 13 -2.09 24.00 -13.33
N GLY A 14 -2.07 24.16 -14.65
CA GLY A 14 -1.11 25.02 -15.35
C GLY A 14 0.28 24.38 -15.60
N THR A 15 0.54 23.17 -15.11
CA THR A 15 1.78 22.43 -15.37
C THR A 15 1.60 21.52 -16.58
N PRO A 16 2.55 21.51 -17.56
CA PRO A 16 2.48 20.59 -18.70
C PRO A 16 2.44 19.13 -18.25
N CYS A 17 1.39 18.43 -18.67
CA CYS A 17 1.22 17.01 -18.41
C CYS A 17 1.60 16.21 -19.65
N PHE A 18 2.60 15.36 -19.54
CA PHE A 18 3.04 14.44 -20.59
C PHE A 18 2.47 13.06 -20.34
N VAL A 19 1.58 12.64 -21.23
CA VAL A 19 0.97 11.31 -21.19
C VAL A 19 1.76 10.42 -22.14
N VAL A 20 2.39 9.36 -21.61
CA VAL A 20 3.17 8.40 -22.40
C VAL A 20 2.38 7.12 -22.53
N SER A 21 2.13 6.70 -23.78
CA SER A 21 1.37 5.50 -24.11
C SER A 21 2.14 4.63 -25.10
N GLY A 22 2.38 3.37 -24.74
CA GLY A 22 3.01 2.40 -25.64
C GLY A 22 4.52 2.52 -25.76
N GLU A 23 5.17 3.43 -25.03
CA GLU A 23 6.62 3.58 -24.98
C GLU A 23 7.16 3.03 -23.65
N THR A 24 8.34 2.45 -23.70
CA THR A 24 9.04 1.95 -22.50
C THR A 24 10.12 2.91 -22.00
N SER A 25 10.37 4.01 -22.70
CA SER A 25 11.37 5.02 -22.31
C SER A 25 10.93 6.45 -22.67
N TYR A 26 11.29 7.40 -21.81
CA TYR A 26 11.10 8.83 -22.03
C TYR A 26 12.33 9.60 -21.59
N GLU A 27 12.96 10.33 -22.50
CA GLU A 27 14.12 11.16 -22.18
C GLU A 27 13.70 12.60 -21.84
N LEU A 28 14.09 13.07 -20.66
CA LEU A 28 13.81 14.43 -20.20
C LEU A 28 14.60 15.47 -21.00
N PRO A 29 14.08 16.68 -21.22
CA PRO A 29 14.84 17.77 -21.82
C PRO A 29 15.97 18.27 -20.89
N LYS A 30 16.73 19.28 -21.32
CA LYS A 30 17.76 19.88 -20.46
C LYS A 30 17.12 20.63 -19.29
N CYS A 31 17.60 20.41 -18.06
CA CYS A 31 17.12 21.09 -16.85
C CYS A 31 17.12 22.62 -16.97
N ALA A 32 18.24 23.20 -17.41
CA ALA A 32 18.44 24.64 -17.44
C ALA A 32 17.45 25.47 -18.29
N SER A 33 16.68 24.80 -19.15
CA SER A 33 15.70 25.47 -20.04
C SER A 33 14.28 24.92 -19.87
N SER A 34 14.03 24.21 -18.77
CA SER A 34 12.78 23.46 -18.59
C SER A 34 11.96 23.96 -17.43
N GLU A 35 10.66 23.77 -17.54
CA GLU A 35 9.68 24.01 -16.48
C GLU A 35 9.34 22.69 -15.79
N PRO A 36 8.72 22.73 -14.60
CA PRO A 36 8.18 21.54 -13.94
C PRO A 36 7.33 20.70 -14.89
N ARG A 37 7.40 19.38 -14.76
CA ARG A 37 6.66 18.46 -15.63
C ARG A 37 5.90 17.43 -14.83
N TYR A 38 4.70 17.16 -15.30
CA TYR A 38 3.91 16.06 -14.83
C TYR A 38 3.98 14.94 -15.89
N ILE A 39 4.48 13.77 -15.52
CA ILE A 39 4.62 12.62 -16.42
C ILE A 39 3.68 11.52 -15.92
N ARG A 40 2.87 10.98 -16.82
CA ARG A 40 1.97 9.86 -16.53
C ARG A 40 2.22 8.72 -17.49
N ASN A 41 2.44 7.53 -16.96
CA ASN A 41 2.50 6.30 -17.74
C ASN A 41 1.09 5.69 -17.84
N ILE A 42 0.50 5.72 -19.04
CA ILE A 42 -0.78 5.05 -19.33
C ILE A 42 -0.60 3.78 -20.15
N GLY A 43 0.65 3.40 -20.43
CA GLY A 43 0.99 2.13 -21.10
C GLY A 43 0.89 0.93 -20.15
N PRO A 44 0.89 -0.28 -20.71
CA PRO A 44 0.86 -1.52 -19.92
C PRO A 44 2.22 -1.88 -19.31
N ASP A 45 3.32 -1.32 -19.81
CA ASP A 45 4.69 -1.65 -19.44
C ASP A 45 5.31 -0.58 -18.53
N ILE A 46 6.44 -0.90 -17.90
CA ILE A 46 7.23 0.05 -17.12
C ILE A 46 7.83 1.10 -18.07
N LEU A 47 7.61 2.38 -17.76
CA LEU A 47 8.23 3.51 -18.42
C LEU A 47 9.52 3.89 -17.70
N VAL A 48 10.66 3.86 -18.39
CA VAL A 48 11.94 4.37 -17.87
C VAL A 48 12.07 5.84 -18.24
N VAL A 49 12.07 6.73 -17.24
CA VAL A 49 12.29 8.16 -17.42
C VAL A 49 13.75 8.47 -17.17
N SER A 50 14.47 8.92 -18.18
CA SER A 50 15.92 9.16 -18.15
C SER A 50 16.24 10.64 -18.34
N SER A 51 17.36 11.07 -17.76
CA SER A 51 17.92 12.40 -17.97
C SER A 51 18.89 12.42 -19.14
N LYS A 52 19.21 13.60 -19.66
CA LYS A 52 20.28 13.80 -20.62
C LYS A 52 21.67 13.56 -20.01
N PRO A 53 22.69 13.21 -20.81
CA PRO A 53 24.06 13.10 -20.34
C PRO A 53 24.50 14.33 -19.54
N GLY A 54 25.11 14.10 -18.38
CA GLY A 54 25.56 15.16 -17.45
C GLY A 54 24.45 15.73 -16.56
N GLN A 55 23.26 15.16 -16.59
CA GLN A 55 22.13 15.47 -15.73
C GLN A 55 21.65 14.24 -14.97
N THR A 56 20.87 14.42 -13.93
CA THR A 56 20.33 13.32 -13.10
C THR A 56 18.85 13.50 -12.82
N VAL A 57 18.23 12.43 -12.33
CA VAL A 57 16.87 12.43 -11.74
C VAL A 57 17.04 11.95 -10.30
N ASN A 58 16.87 12.81 -9.31
CA ASN A 58 17.19 12.51 -7.90
C ASN A 58 18.60 11.90 -7.73
N GLY A 59 19.60 12.42 -8.44
CA GLY A 59 20.99 11.94 -8.36
C GLY A 59 21.29 10.65 -9.15
N VAL A 60 20.32 10.04 -9.85
CA VAL A 60 20.51 8.86 -10.70
C VAL A 60 20.23 9.18 -12.18
N SER A 61 20.70 8.34 -13.10
CA SER A 61 20.52 8.58 -14.54
C SER A 61 19.09 8.37 -15.04
N SER A 62 18.31 7.56 -14.33
CA SER A 62 16.92 7.26 -14.70
C SER A 62 16.11 6.76 -13.50
N VAL A 63 14.78 6.89 -13.59
CA VAL A 63 13.79 6.34 -12.65
C VAL A 63 12.73 5.58 -13.42
N SER A 64 12.10 4.60 -12.77
CA SER A 64 11.03 3.80 -13.37
C SER A 64 9.66 4.28 -12.91
N LEU A 65 8.69 4.26 -13.81
CA LEU A 65 7.30 4.60 -13.57
C LEU A 65 6.42 3.43 -14.00
N SER A 66 5.73 2.81 -13.05
CA SER A 66 4.87 1.66 -13.31
C SER A 66 3.64 2.03 -14.14
N PRO A 67 2.93 1.06 -14.75
CA PRO A 67 1.67 1.32 -15.45
C PRO A 67 0.67 2.08 -14.56
N ASN A 68 0.04 3.11 -15.12
CA ASN A 68 -0.91 4.03 -14.47
C ASN A 68 -0.32 4.97 -13.42
N ASP A 69 0.97 4.88 -13.12
CA ASP A 69 1.65 5.81 -12.22
C ASP A 69 1.92 7.16 -12.89
N CYS A 70 2.20 8.14 -12.06
CA CYS A 70 2.59 9.48 -12.49
C CYS A 70 3.66 10.05 -11.58
N MET A 71 4.41 11.04 -12.06
CA MET A 71 5.38 11.79 -11.25
C MET A 71 5.32 13.27 -11.60
N LEU A 72 5.51 14.11 -10.60
CA LEU A 72 5.80 15.54 -10.76
C LEU A 72 7.29 15.74 -10.52
N ILE A 73 7.97 16.33 -11.50
CA ILE A 73 9.41 16.61 -11.46
C ILE A 73 9.67 18.08 -11.70
N ASN A 74 10.67 18.60 -11.00
CA ASN A 74 11.10 19.99 -11.09
C ASN A 74 12.59 20.07 -11.44
N PRO A 75 13.00 20.89 -12.43
CA PRO A 75 14.42 21.07 -12.75
C PRO A 75 15.07 21.97 -11.69
N ILE A 76 16.18 21.51 -11.09
CA ILE A 76 16.99 22.26 -10.13
C ILE A 76 18.46 22.11 -10.50
N GLY A 77 19.06 23.16 -11.09
CA GLY A 77 20.44 23.11 -11.56
C GLY A 77 20.62 22.09 -12.70
N THR A 78 21.36 21.03 -12.44
CA THR A 78 21.56 19.90 -13.37
C THR A 78 20.77 18.66 -12.98
N ASP A 79 19.92 18.74 -11.97
CA ASP A 79 19.13 17.62 -11.49
C ASP A 79 17.62 17.84 -11.70
N TRP A 80 16.91 16.78 -12.04
CA TRP A 80 15.47 16.69 -12.03
C TRP A 80 15.03 16.11 -10.69
N VAL A 81 14.44 16.93 -9.84
CA VAL A 81 13.98 16.50 -8.51
C VAL A 81 12.54 16.01 -8.62
N VAL A 82 12.31 14.78 -8.24
CA VAL A 82 10.97 14.21 -8.12
C VAL A 82 10.32 14.79 -6.87
N ILE A 83 9.28 15.62 -7.05
CA ILE A 83 8.54 16.26 -5.96
C ILE A 83 7.44 15.33 -5.46
N MET A 84 6.81 14.61 -6.38
CA MET A 84 5.75 13.66 -6.08
C MET A 84 5.86 12.49 -7.05
N GLN A 85 6.11 11.33 -6.51
CA GLN A 85 5.92 10.05 -7.19
C GLN A 85 4.95 9.27 -6.32
N PRO A 86 3.74 9.02 -6.77
CA PRO A 86 2.83 8.18 -6.00
C PRO A 86 3.31 6.73 -6.08
N THR A 87 4.30 6.39 -5.26
CA THR A 87 4.76 5.01 -5.06
C THR A 87 3.81 4.24 -4.14
N ASP A 88 2.94 4.97 -3.44
CA ASP A 88 1.90 4.41 -2.57
C ASP A 88 0.57 5.10 -2.91
N THR A 89 0.13 5.00 -4.14
CA THR A 89 -1.15 5.58 -4.53
C THR A 89 -2.28 4.91 -3.78
N LEU A 90 -2.91 5.68 -2.89
CA LEU A 90 -4.34 5.54 -2.75
C LEU A 90 -4.92 5.63 -4.16
N SER A 91 -5.33 4.53 -4.75
CA SER A 91 -6.09 4.58 -5.99
C SER A 91 -7.30 5.45 -5.71
N ILE A 92 -7.47 6.56 -6.47
CA ILE A 92 -8.65 7.43 -6.34
C ILE A 92 -9.97 6.66 -6.51
N ASN A 93 -9.89 5.42 -6.98
CA ASN A 93 -11.03 4.50 -7.12
C ASN A 93 -11.09 3.44 -6.02
N GLN A 94 -10.05 3.29 -5.20
CA GLN A 94 -10.01 2.32 -4.10
C GLN A 94 -9.12 2.82 -2.97
N ILE A 95 -9.67 2.89 -1.77
CA ILE A 95 -8.87 3.02 -0.54
C ILE A 95 -8.32 1.64 -0.22
N GLY A 96 -7.02 1.42 -0.43
CA GLY A 96 -6.41 0.13 -0.17
C GLY A 96 -4.92 0.10 -0.40
N TYR A 97 -4.32 -1.03 -0.11
CA TYR A 97 -2.91 -1.28 -0.34
C TYR A 97 -2.67 -1.83 -1.75
N THR A 98 -1.52 -1.51 -2.33
CA THR A 98 -1.09 -2.03 -3.64
C THR A 98 -0.90 -3.55 -3.61
N SER A 99 -0.91 -4.17 -4.78
CA SER A 99 -0.61 -5.60 -4.93
C SER A 99 0.74 -5.94 -4.30
N GLY A 100 0.80 -7.01 -3.50
CA GLY A 100 2.02 -7.45 -2.80
C GLY A 100 2.27 -6.81 -1.43
N ALA A 101 1.53 -5.75 -1.04
CA ALA A 101 1.64 -5.17 0.29
C ALA A 101 1.13 -6.11 1.39
N GLY A 102 0.17 -6.97 1.07
CA GLY A 102 -0.43 -7.91 2.00
C GLY A 102 0.36 -9.17 2.26
N GLY A 103 -0.05 -9.93 3.27
CA GLY A 103 0.49 -11.23 3.62
C GLY A 103 -0.54 -12.13 4.30
N SER A 104 -0.09 -13.33 4.69
CA SER A 104 -0.93 -14.24 5.48
C SER A 104 -0.11 -14.97 6.52
N VAL A 105 -0.73 -15.22 7.67
CA VAL A 105 -0.17 -16.03 8.78
C VAL A 105 -1.30 -16.87 9.38
N ALA A 106 -0.94 -17.99 9.97
CA ALA A 106 -1.89 -18.85 10.70
C ALA A 106 -1.32 -19.19 12.07
N GLN A 107 -2.21 -19.30 13.06
CA GLN A 107 -1.92 -19.96 14.34
C GLN A 107 -1.85 -21.46 14.11
N THR A 108 -0.92 -22.14 14.77
CA THR A 108 -0.64 -23.56 14.55
C THR A 108 -0.86 -24.43 15.78
N THR A 109 -0.84 -23.86 16.96
CA THR A 109 -0.86 -24.61 18.23
C THR A 109 -2.04 -24.28 19.13
N SER A 110 -2.51 -23.04 19.14
CA SER A 110 -3.65 -22.60 19.94
C SER A 110 -4.26 -21.30 19.44
N VAL A 111 -5.50 -21.04 19.84
CA VAL A 111 -6.24 -19.80 19.52
C VAL A 111 -5.62 -18.55 20.16
N ASN A 112 -4.82 -18.69 21.22
CA ASN A 112 -4.11 -17.61 21.91
C ASN A 112 -2.66 -17.45 21.44
N GLU A 113 -2.20 -18.26 20.49
CA GLU A 113 -0.85 -18.18 19.95
C GLU A 113 -0.62 -16.83 19.29
N SER A 114 0.49 -16.15 19.66
CA SER A 114 0.91 -14.91 19.02
C SER A 114 1.32 -15.17 17.58
N VAL A 115 0.98 -14.25 16.68
CA VAL A 115 1.37 -14.32 15.26
C VAL A 115 2.27 -13.15 14.89
N THR A 116 3.21 -13.38 13.98
CA THR A 116 4.07 -12.33 13.42
C THR A 116 3.79 -12.18 11.93
N LEU A 117 3.39 -10.97 11.52
CA LEU A 117 3.20 -10.63 10.11
C LEU A 117 3.58 -9.17 9.88
N ASN A 118 4.81 -8.91 9.47
CA ASN A 118 5.35 -7.58 9.18
C ASN A 118 4.87 -7.09 7.81
N LYS A 119 3.60 -6.72 7.73
CA LYS A 119 2.91 -6.22 6.54
C LYS A 119 1.85 -5.18 6.94
N PRO A 120 1.60 -4.15 6.11
CA PRO A 120 0.60 -3.12 6.43
C PRO A 120 -0.85 -3.64 6.35
N CYS A 121 -1.08 -4.76 5.69
CA CYS A 121 -2.37 -5.45 5.65
C CYS A 121 -2.19 -6.95 5.50
N GLY A 122 -3.23 -7.72 5.72
CA GLY A 122 -3.11 -9.15 5.54
C GLY A 122 -4.26 -9.97 6.10
N LYS A 123 -4.00 -11.27 6.14
CA LYS A 123 -4.92 -12.29 6.61
C LYS A 123 -4.30 -13.08 7.77
N ILE A 124 -5.05 -13.25 8.84
CA ILE A 124 -4.73 -14.13 9.96
C ILE A 124 -5.75 -15.26 9.98
N THR A 125 -5.29 -16.50 9.95
CA THR A 125 -6.13 -17.67 10.19
C THR A 125 -5.93 -18.13 11.63
N MET A 126 -6.96 -18.03 12.45
CA MET A 126 -6.91 -18.48 13.84
C MET A 126 -6.91 -20.01 13.92
N PHE A 127 -6.33 -20.54 14.98
CA PHE A 127 -6.50 -21.95 15.31
C PHE A 127 -7.99 -22.27 15.56
N THR A 128 -8.42 -23.44 15.14
CA THR A 128 -9.81 -23.88 15.32
C THR A 128 -10.20 -23.87 16.79
N HIS A 129 -11.33 -23.24 17.11
CA HIS A 129 -11.79 -23.07 18.48
C HIS A 129 -13.32 -23.02 18.55
N ASP A 130 -13.86 -23.55 19.66
CA ASP A 130 -15.29 -23.46 19.97
C ASP A 130 -15.58 -22.15 20.73
N PHE A 131 -16.23 -21.21 20.07
CA PHE A 131 -16.62 -19.92 20.64
C PHE A 131 -17.98 -19.94 21.35
N SER A 132 -18.54 -21.13 21.64
CA SER A 132 -19.82 -21.22 22.36
C SER A 132 -19.76 -20.57 23.77
N ASN A 133 -20.93 -20.31 24.34
CA ASN A 133 -21.08 -19.80 25.72
C ASN A 133 -20.44 -18.42 25.98
N ASN A 134 -20.54 -17.47 25.05
CA ASN A 134 -19.92 -16.14 25.14
C ASN A 134 -18.40 -16.20 25.28
N ASP A 135 -17.76 -17.20 24.72
CA ASP A 135 -16.31 -17.34 24.81
C ASP A 135 -15.60 -16.19 24.10
N ILE A 136 -14.51 -15.73 24.70
CA ILE A 136 -13.69 -14.63 24.22
C ILE A 136 -12.24 -15.06 24.23
N GLN A 137 -11.59 -14.99 23.04
CA GLN A 137 -10.20 -15.31 22.89
C GLN A 137 -9.40 -14.11 22.43
N ALA A 138 -8.18 -13.99 22.92
CA ALA A 138 -7.30 -12.90 22.57
C ALA A 138 -5.89 -13.41 22.26
N PHE A 139 -5.26 -12.81 21.27
CA PHE A 139 -3.87 -13.10 20.91
C PHE A 139 -3.13 -11.81 20.51
N THR A 140 -1.80 -11.88 20.54
CA THR A 140 -0.96 -10.74 20.12
C THR A 140 -0.57 -10.90 18.67
N MET A 141 -0.80 -9.84 17.87
CA MET A 141 -0.20 -9.67 16.55
C MET A 141 1.06 -8.80 16.69
N ILE A 142 2.21 -9.37 16.34
CA ILE A 142 3.49 -8.67 16.25
C ILE A 142 3.65 -8.20 14.81
N ASN A 143 3.80 -6.88 14.63
CA ASN A 143 3.88 -6.27 13.31
C ASN A 143 4.64 -4.95 13.36
N SER A 144 5.83 -4.90 12.76
CA SER A 144 6.71 -3.74 12.77
C SER A 144 6.13 -2.47 12.11
N PHE A 145 5.03 -2.59 11.38
CA PHE A 145 4.31 -1.46 10.80
C PHE A 145 3.39 -0.74 11.79
N ILE A 146 3.10 -1.33 12.96
CA ILE A 146 2.20 -0.73 13.96
C ILE A 146 2.94 0.32 14.77
N GLY A 147 2.46 1.56 14.71
CA GLY A 147 2.80 2.64 15.64
C GLY A 147 1.72 2.82 16.71
N ILE A 148 2.07 3.43 17.83
CA ILE A 148 1.12 3.62 18.96
C ILE A 148 -0.09 4.49 18.59
N ASN A 149 0.06 5.39 17.62
CA ASN A 149 -1.01 6.30 17.16
C ASN A 149 -1.76 5.76 15.93
N ASP A 150 -1.41 4.58 15.43
CA ASP A 150 -2.06 3.99 14.26
C ASP A 150 -3.44 3.42 14.61
N VAL A 151 -4.26 3.22 13.58
CA VAL A 151 -5.52 2.48 13.68
C VAL A 151 -5.37 1.15 12.96
N VAL A 152 -5.60 0.06 13.67
CA VAL A 152 -5.66 -1.28 13.08
C VAL A 152 -7.13 -1.68 12.97
N ILE A 153 -7.59 -1.85 11.74
CA ILE A 153 -8.95 -2.32 11.45
C ILE A 153 -8.90 -3.82 11.21
N THR A 154 -9.84 -4.55 11.80
CA THR A 154 -10.04 -5.97 11.53
C THR A 154 -11.44 -6.23 10.99
N SER A 155 -11.57 -7.22 10.14
CA SER A 155 -12.86 -7.76 9.71
C SER A 155 -12.83 -9.28 9.64
N LEU A 156 -13.91 -9.90 10.06
CA LEU A 156 -14.09 -11.34 9.92
C LEU A 156 -14.41 -11.67 8.45
N ARG A 157 -13.64 -12.56 7.86
CA ARG A 157 -13.85 -13.03 6.48
C ARG A 157 -14.71 -14.28 6.43
N ASN A 158 -14.47 -15.20 7.34
CA ASN A 158 -15.32 -16.36 7.59
C ASN A 158 -15.42 -16.56 9.11
N GLY A 159 -16.36 -17.31 9.52
CA GLY A 159 -16.76 -17.51 10.89
C GLY A 159 -18.27 -17.42 11.01
N ASP A 160 -18.80 -17.60 12.19
CA ASP A 160 -20.22 -17.34 12.44
C ASP A 160 -20.45 -15.82 12.39
N ALA A 161 -21.56 -15.37 11.76
CA ALA A 161 -21.95 -13.96 11.69
C ALA A 161 -22.20 -13.31 13.08
N LYS A 162 -22.14 -14.09 14.13
CA LYS A 162 -22.33 -13.67 15.52
C LYS A 162 -21.03 -13.32 16.23
N LEU A 163 -19.89 -13.63 15.63
CA LEU A 163 -18.58 -13.26 16.16
C LEU A 163 -18.27 -11.80 15.88
N TYR A 164 -17.52 -11.20 16.78
CA TYR A 164 -16.95 -9.85 16.62
C TYR A 164 -15.42 -9.90 16.75
N SER A 165 -14.74 -8.89 16.25
CA SER A 165 -13.33 -8.67 16.50
C SER A 165 -13.09 -7.24 17.00
N GLN A 166 -12.14 -7.11 17.93
CA GLN A 166 -11.70 -5.84 18.50
C GLN A 166 -10.17 -5.80 18.54
N VAL A 167 -9.60 -4.61 18.34
CA VAL A 167 -8.15 -4.40 18.40
C VAL A 167 -7.82 -3.37 19.48
N THR A 168 -6.76 -3.66 20.24
CA THR A 168 -6.17 -2.72 21.21
C THR A 168 -4.67 -2.62 20.94
N ILE A 169 -4.19 -1.41 20.62
CA ILE A 169 -2.75 -1.13 20.47
C ILE A 169 -2.23 -0.69 21.84
N THR A 170 -1.23 -1.39 22.34
CA THR A 170 -0.63 -1.10 23.65
C THR A 170 0.79 -0.56 23.55
N GLN A 171 1.45 -0.78 22.41
CA GLN A 171 2.83 -0.35 22.17
C GLN A 171 3.16 -0.36 20.66
N ASN A 172 4.28 0.26 20.32
CA ASN A 172 4.82 0.16 18.96
C ASN A 172 5.18 -1.30 18.63
N GLY A 173 4.91 -1.71 17.39
CA GLY A 173 5.26 -3.04 16.89
C GLY A 173 4.29 -4.16 17.24
N SER A 174 3.20 -3.91 17.97
CA SER A 174 2.21 -4.95 18.27
C SER A 174 0.84 -4.43 18.65
N CYS A 175 -0.17 -5.27 18.47
CA CYS A 175 -1.51 -5.05 19.01
C CYS A 175 -2.10 -6.36 19.53
N GLN A 176 -3.06 -6.26 20.43
CA GLN A 176 -3.89 -7.37 20.84
C GLN A 176 -5.15 -7.40 19.97
N ILE A 177 -5.47 -8.57 19.44
CA ILE A 177 -6.70 -8.85 18.71
C ILE A 177 -7.56 -9.76 19.59
N THR A 178 -8.78 -9.34 19.85
CA THR A 178 -9.79 -10.09 20.60
C THR A 178 -10.87 -10.53 19.64
N VAL A 179 -11.27 -11.79 19.70
CA VAL A 179 -12.42 -12.37 18.98
C VAL A 179 -13.35 -13.01 19.98
N GLY A 180 -14.62 -12.75 19.87
CA GLY A 180 -15.59 -13.29 20.82
C GLY A 180 -16.98 -13.44 20.22
N ASP A 181 -17.83 -14.21 20.92
CA ASP A 181 -19.26 -14.35 20.63
C ASP A 181 -20.05 -13.29 21.39
N ALA A 182 -20.68 -12.36 20.68
CA ALA A 182 -21.43 -11.26 21.27
C ALA A 182 -22.81 -11.67 21.85
N HIS A 183 -23.33 -12.83 21.50
CA HIS A 183 -24.73 -13.16 21.73
C HIS A 183 -24.96 -14.60 22.24
N ASN A 184 -23.92 -15.31 22.64
CA ASN A 184 -24.02 -16.72 23.05
C ASN A 184 -24.72 -17.60 21.98
N GLN A 185 -24.38 -17.38 20.74
CA GLN A 185 -25.05 -18.01 19.61
C GLN A 185 -24.10 -18.71 18.63
N ALA A 186 -22.77 -18.52 18.77
CA ALA A 186 -21.81 -19.28 18.00
C ALA A 186 -21.82 -20.74 18.47
N THR A 187 -21.73 -21.67 17.56
CA THR A 187 -21.80 -23.10 17.85
C THR A 187 -20.69 -23.86 17.14
N GLY A 188 -19.99 -24.68 17.91
CA GLY A 188 -18.99 -25.62 17.42
C GLY A 188 -17.63 -25.01 17.06
N ASP A 189 -16.73 -25.88 16.62
CA ASP A 189 -15.36 -25.51 16.27
C ASP A 189 -15.30 -24.70 14.97
N ILE A 190 -14.78 -23.48 15.05
CA ILE A 190 -14.69 -22.56 13.93
C ILE A 190 -13.21 -22.15 13.73
N ALA A 191 -12.73 -22.28 12.48
CA ALA A 191 -11.49 -21.67 12.06
C ALA A 191 -11.78 -20.24 11.55
N VAL A 192 -11.62 -19.25 12.42
CA VAL A 192 -11.87 -17.85 12.10
C VAL A 192 -10.76 -17.30 11.20
N VAL A 193 -11.13 -16.60 10.16
CA VAL A 193 -10.20 -15.84 9.31
C VAL A 193 -10.47 -14.36 9.44
N LEU A 194 -9.46 -13.63 9.88
CA LEU A 194 -9.44 -12.18 10.01
C LEU A 194 -8.69 -11.56 8.84
N ASN A 195 -9.24 -10.54 8.21
CA ASN A 195 -8.46 -9.58 7.45
C ASN A 195 -8.11 -8.41 8.36
N PHE A 196 -6.92 -7.81 8.18
CA PHE A 196 -6.54 -6.59 8.86
C PHE A 196 -5.93 -5.57 7.91
N ALA A 197 -6.00 -4.30 8.29
CA ALA A 197 -5.35 -3.17 7.64
C ALA A 197 -4.88 -2.18 8.72
N ILE A 198 -3.70 -1.56 8.49
CA ILE A 198 -3.12 -0.56 9.39
C ILE A 198 -3.26 0.81 8.72
N ILE A 199 -4.00 1.71 9.34
CA ILE A 199 -4.07 3.12 8.92
C ILE A 199 -3.09 3.90 9.79
N LYS A 200 -2.16 4.60 9.14
CA LYS A 200 -1.14 5.38 9.85
C LYS A 200 -1.76 6.57 10.55
N GLY A 201 -1.52 6.67 11.85
CA GLY A 201 -1.81 7.85 12.63
C GLY A 201 -0.69 8.89 12.50
N ASP A 202 -0.96 10.09 12.95
CA ASP A 202 0.03 11.16 13.00
C ASP A 202 1.06 10.86 14.11
N SER A 203 2.36 10.99 13.79
CA SER A 203 3.48 10.64 14.67
C SER A 203 4.16 11.88 15.24
#